data_17e3e753421a8c391571c348b03212ea
#
_entry.id   17e3e753421a8c391571c348b03212ea
#
_cell.length_a   1.000
_cell.length_b   1.000
_cell.length_c   1.000
_cell.angle_alpha   90.00
_cell.angle_beta   90.00
_cell.angle_gamma   90.00
#
_symmetry.space_group_name_H-M   'P 1'
#
loop_
_entity.id
_entity.type
_entity.pdbx_description
1 polymer ?
#
loop_
_entity_poly.entity_id
_entity_poly.type
_entity_poly.pdbx_seq_one_letter_code
_entity_poly.pdbx_strand_id
1 'polypeptide(L)'
;QQVLILGMLLGFAGASFAVALPLASRWYPPQHQGTALGIAGAGNSGTVLAALFAPGLAVAFGWNSVFGLALIPLGLALAVYLLFAKDSPECPPAKSMAEYMQVLRDKDAWWFMFFYSVTFGGFVGLASSLTIYFNTQYGLSPVLAGYFTAACVFAGSLVRPLGGMLADRIGGIRSLLFMYAVAAVFLLAVSVGMPTPMLALAVIVPAMLALGMGNGAVFQLVPQRFRREIGVMTGLVGMAGGVGGFYLASSLGYSRQFTGSYQTGFIIFAGLTVAAMVGLAKVKTRWRTTWGAPGIAGARI
;
A
#
# COMPACT_ATOMS: atom_id res chain seq x y z
N GLN A 1 3.02 20.23 19.89
CA GLN A 1 1.55 20.19 19.77
C GLN A 1 1.09 20.45 18.35
N GLN A 2 1.58 21.52 17.67
CA GLN A 2 1.19 21.86 16.29
C GLN A 2 1.44 20.71 15.30
N VAL A 3 2.58 19.99 15.39
CA VAL A 3 2.90 18.86 14.53
C VAL A 3 1.93 17.69 14.74
N LEU A 4 1.49 17.46 15.97
CA LEU A 4 0.50 16.42 16.26
C LEU A 4 -0.88 16.75 15.67
N ILE A 5 -1.31 18.01 15.81
CA ILE A 5 -2.58 18.49 15.22
C ILE A 5 -2.52 18.37 13.69
N LEU A 6 -1.41 18.80 13.08
CA LEU A 6 -1.21 18.67 11.63
C LEU A 6 -1.24 17.21 11.20
N GLY A 7 -0.59 16.31 11.94
CA GLY A 7 -0.61 14.88 11.68
C GLY A 7 -2.02 14.28 11.76
N MET A 8 -2.82 14.69 12.74
CA MET A 8 -4.23 14.30 12.84
C MET A 8 -5.05 14.77 11.64
N LEU A 9 -4.87 16.03 11.23
CA LEU A 9 -5.57 16.57 10.06
C LEU A 9 -5.15 15.86 8.77
N LEU A 10 -3.88 15.55 8.59
CA LEU A 10 -3.40 14.74 7.48
C LEU A 10 -3.98 13.31 7.48
N GLY A 11 -4.32 12.76 8.64
CA GLY A 11 -5.01 11.48 8.76
C GLY A 11 -6.38 11.47 8.04
N PHE A 12 -7.10 12.60 8.03
CA PHE A 12 -8.35 12.70 7.27
C PHE A 12 -8.14 12.58 5.75
N ALA A 13 -7.00 13.04 5.23
CA ALA A 13 -6.67 12.84 3.82
C ALA A 13 -6.56 11.35 3.47
N GLY A 14 -6.00 10.53 4.38
CA GLY A 14 -5.96 9.07 4.24
C GLY A 14 -7.33 8.40 4.22
N ALA A 15 -8.35 8.99 4.87
CA ALA A 15 -9.71 8.48 4.88
C ALA A 15 -10.38 8.51 3.49
N SER A 16 -9.91 9.35 2.56
CA SER A 16 -10.39 9.39 1.17
C SER A 16 -10.29 8.06 0.46
N PHE A 17 -9.29 7.24 0.82
CA PHE A 17 -9.10 5.89 0.29
C PHE A 17 -10.29 4.97 0.61
N ALA A 18 -10.85 5.06 1.82
CA ALA A 18 -12.00 4.29 2.25
C ALA A 18 -13.31 4.66 1.49
N VAL A 19 -13.36 5.84 0.89
CA VAL A 19 -14.50 6.31 0.08
C VAL A 19 -14.29 5.96 -1.40
N ALA A 20 -13.10 6.25 -1.93
CA ALA A 20 -12.81 6.12 -3.36
C ALA A 20 -12.82 4.66 -3.84
N LEU A 21 -12.23 3.73 -3.07
CA LEU A 21 -12.16 2.33 -3.50
C LEU A 21 -13.53 1.62 -3.55
N PRO A 22 -14.43 1.74 -2.55
CA PRO A 22 -15.77 1.18 -2.65
C PRO A 22 -16.58 1.79 -3.80
N LEU A 23 -16.42 3.08 -4.05
CA LEU A 23 -17.06 3.73 -5.20
C LEU A 23 -16.60 3.10 -6.51
N ALA A 24 -15.29 2.98 -6.72
CA ALA A 24 -14.73 2.32 -7.90
C ALA A 24 -15.16 0.84 -8.02
N SER A 25 -15.16 0.11 -6.89
CA SER A 25 -15.55 -1.31 -6.85
C SER A 25 -16.96 -1.57 -7.36
N ARG A 26 -17.91 -0.68 -7.04
CA ARG A 26 -19.34 -0.84 -7.41
C ARG A 26 -19.64 -0.64 -8.90
N TRP A 27 -18.73 -0.04 -9.65
CA TRP A 27 -18.85 0.14 -11.10
C TRP A 27 -18.41 -1.08 -11.91
N TYR A 28 -17.74 -2.05 -11.28
CA TYR A 28 -17.12 -3.17 -11.98
C TYR A 28 -17.62 -4.53 -11.46
N PRO A 29 -17.79 -5.52 -12.34
CA PRO A 29 -18.17 -6.86 -11.94
C PRO A 29 -17.05 -7.57 -11.18
N PRO A 30 -17.36 -8.63 -10.41
CA PRO A 30 -16.37 -9.34 -9.57
C PRO A 30 -15.12 -9.84 -10.31
N GLN A 31 -15.24 -10.16 -11.60
CA GLN A 31 -14.15 -10.68 -12.44
C GLN A 31 -13.06 -9.63 -12.73
N HIS A 32 -13.39 -8.35 -12.62
CA HIS A 32 -12.49 -7.22 -12.91
C HIS A 32 -12.20 -6.35 -11.69
N GLN A 33 -12.56 -6.81 -10.50
CA GLN A 33 -12.38 -6.06 -9.24
C GLN A 33 -10.91 -5.78 -8.95
N GLY A 34 -10.03 -6.76 -9.15
CA GLY A 34 -8.60 -6.61 -8.94
C GLY A 34 -8.00 -5.52 -9.84
N THR A 35 -8.35 -5.55 -11.12
CA THR A 35 -7.90 -4.53 -12.09
C THR A 35 -8.43 -3.15 -11.74
N ALA A 36 -9.75 -3.02 -11.48
CA ALA A 36 -10.40 -1.75 -11.18
C ALA A 36 -9.82 -1.10 -9.90
N LEU A 37 -9.71 -1.88 -8.83
CA LEU A 37 -9.16 -1.41 -7.56
C LEU A 37 -7.64 -1.19 -7.63
N GLY A 38 -6.94 -1.94 -8.48
CA GLY A 38 -5.54 -1.71 -8.81
C GLY A 38 -5.33 -0.34 -9.48
N ILE A 39 -6.17 0.01 -10.46
CA ILE A 39 -6.15 1.33 -11.14
C ILE A 39 -6.48 2.44 -10.14
N ALA A 40 -7.55 2.31 -9.36
CA ALA A 40 -7.89 3.30 -8.33
C ALA A 40 -6.76 3.47 -7.31
N GLY A 41 -6.12 2.36 -6.91
CA GLY A 41 -4.98 2.36 -6.00
C GLY A 41 -3.68 2.91 -6.59
N ALA A 42 -3.55 2.97 -7.93
CA ALA A 42 -2.41 3.59 -8.59
C ALA A 42 -2.35 5.13 -8.39
N GLY A 43 -3.40 5.74 -7.82
CA GLY A 43 -3.38 7.11 -7.34
C GLY A 43 -2.24 7.41 -6.35
N ASN A 44 -1.70 6.39 -5.67
CA ASN A 44 -0.46 6.51 -4.89
C ASN A 44 0.77 6.95 -5.71
N SER A 45 0.71 6.94 -7.03
CA SER A 45 1.77 7.49 -7.89
C SER A 45 2.03 8.99 -7.64
N GLY A 46 1.11 9.71 -7.01
CA GLY A 46 1.36 11.06 -6.50
C GLY A 46 2.58 11.15 -5.57
N THR A 47 2.90 10.09 -4.83
CA THR A 47 4.12 10.01 -3.99
C THR A 47 5.39 10.00 -4.82
N VAL A 48 5.35 9.55 -6.08
CA VAL A 48 6.48 9.64 -7.02
C VAL A 48 6.81 11.11 -7.31
N LEU A 49 5.77 11.90 -7.62
CA LEU A 49 5.93 13.33 -7.87
C LEU A 49 6.47 14.04 -6.62
N ALA A 50 5.97 13.67 -5.45
CA ALA A 50 6.49 14.21 -4.19
C ALA A 50 7.97 13.85 -4.00
N ALA A 51 8.38 12.61 -4.21
CA ALA A 51 9.78 12.18 -4.07
C ALA A 51 10.71 12.84 -5.10
N LEU A 52 10.21 13.09 -6.31
CA LEU A 52 10.95 13.75 -7.39
C LEU A 52 11.16 15.25 -7.12
N PHE A 53 10.10 15.94 -6.77
CA PHE A 53 10.10 17.41 -6.76
C PHE A 53 10.26 18.01 -5.37
N ALA A 54 9.71 17.40 -4.30
CA ALA A 54 9.72 18.00 -2.98
C ALA A 54 11.13 18.28 -2.43
N PRO A 55 12.15 17.40 -2.57
CA PRO A 55 13.50 17.71 -2.11
C PRO A 55 14.12 18.92 -2.82
N GLY A 56 13.95 19.02 -4.15
CA GLY A 56 14.44 20.15 -4.93
C GLY A 56 13.74 21.47 -4.57
N LEU A 57 12.42 21.43 -4.46
CA LEU A 57 11.62 22.59 -4.04
C LEU A 57 11.95 23.03 -2.60
N ALA A 58 12.20 22.07 -1.70
CA ALA A 58 12.58 22.37 -0.33
C ALA A 58 13.95 23.07 -0.25
N VAL A 59 14.90 22.67 -1.10
CA VAL A 59 16.22 23.32 -1.20
C VAL A 59 16.09 24.74 -1.77
N ALA A 60 15.22 24.94 -2.79
CA ALA A 60 15.09 26.21 -3.48
C ALA A 60 14.23 27.23 -2.71
N PHE A 61 13.12 26.80 -2.09
CA PHE A 61 12.08 27.67 -1.53
C PHE A 61 11.79 27.43 -0.04
N GLY A 62 12.50 26.49 0.58
CA GLY A 62 12.23 26.03 1.93
C GLY A 62 11.08 25.02 2.03
N TRP A 63 11.13 24.15 3.04
CA TRP A 63 10.19 23.06 3.22
C TRP A 63 8.74 23.50 3.42
N ASN A 64 8.51 24.70 4.03
CA ASN A 64 7.16 25.25 4.24
C ASN A 64 6.46 25.52 2.90
N SER A 65 7.20 26.04 1.91
CA SER A 65 6.66 26.37 0.58
C SER A 65 6.23 25.12 -0.19
N VAL A 66 6.84 23.96 0.08
CA VAL A 66 6.45 22.70 -0.53
C VAL A 66 5.01 22.33 -0.16
N PHE A 67 4.61 22.52 1.10
CA PHE A 67 3.23 22.29 1.53
C PHE A 67 2.25 23.28 0.89
N GLY A 68 2.63 24.55 0.77
CA GLY A 68 1.83 25.55 0.07
C GLY A 68 1.62 25.20 -1.42
N LEU A 69 2.69 24.81 -2.11
CA LEU A 69 2.62 24.40 -3.52
C LEU A 69 1.78 23.12 -3.73
N ALA A 70 1.73 22.22 -2.75
CA ALA A 70 0.89 21.04 -2.82
C ALA A 70 -0.62 21.34 -2.84
N LEU A 71 -1.04 22.55 -2.41
CA LEU A 71 -2.44 22.98 -2.52
C LEU A 71 -2.91 23.14 -3.97
N ILE A 72 -2.00 23.41 -4.90
CA ILE A 72 -2.35 23.57 -6.33
C ILE A 72 -2.89 22.26 -6.92
N PRO A 73 -2.14 21.15 -6.91
CA PRO A 73 -2.66 19.88 -7.44
C PRO A 73 -3.84 19.35 -6.61
N LEU A 74 -3.90 19.60 -5.31
CA LEU A 74 -5.05 19.24 -4.47
C LEU A 74 -6.31 20.01 -4.87
N GLY A 75 -6.20 21.32 -5.08
CA GLY A 75 -7.31 22.16 -5.54
C GLY A 75 -7.81 21.74 -6.92
N LEU A 76 -6.89 21.40 -7.83
CA LEU A 76 -7.24 20.88 -9.15
C LEU A 76 -7.97 19.52 -9.04
N ALA A 77 -7.46 18.60 -8.22
CA ALA A 77 -8.09 17.30 -7.99
C ALA A 77 -9.50 17.47 -7.39
N LEU A 78 -9.66 18.38 -6.43
CA LEU A 78 -10.97 18.69 -5.85
C LEU A 78 -11.93 19.26 -6.90
N ALA A 79 -11.48 20.21 -7.72
CA ALA A 79 -12.29 20.78 -8.80
C ALA A 79 -12.75 19.71 -9.80
N VAL A 80 -11.83 18.85 -10.24
CA VAL A 80 -12.14 17.71 -11.14
C VAL A 80 -13.14 16.78 -10.48
N TYR A 81 -12.96 16.45 -9.22
CA TYR A 81 -13.88 15.59 -8.49
C TYR A 81 -15.28 16.20 -8.40
N LEU A 82 -15.40 17.47 -8.03
CA LEU A 82 -16.70 18.14 -7.91
C LEU A 82 -17.44 18.27 -9.25
N LEU A 83 -16.72 18.39 -10.36
CA LEU A 83 -17.30 18.54 -11.69
C LEU A 83 -17.68 17.21 -12.35
N PHE A 84 -16.94 16.13 -12.09
CA PHE A 84 -17.06 14.89 -12.86
C PHE A 84 -17.45 13.66 -12.03
N ALA A 85 -17.35 13.70 -10.69
CA ALA A 85 -17.71 12.55 -9.87
C ALA A 85 -19.21 12.27 -9.95
N LYS A 86 -19.54 10.97 -10.08
CA LYS A 86 -20.92 10.48 -10.09
C LYS A 86 -21.07 9.39 -9.04
N ASP A 87 -22.24 9.32 -8.43
CA ASP A 87 -22.58 8.23 -7.52
C ASP A 87 -22.61 6.89 -8.25
N SER A 88 -22.29 5.82 -7.51
CA SER A 88 -22.33 4.48 -8.07
C SER A 88 -23.78 4.06 -8.39
N PRO A 89 -23.98 3.18 -9.40
CA PRO A 89 -25.32 2.67 -9.74
C PRO A 89 -26.01 1.97 -8.56
N GLU A 90 -25.23 1.32 -7.69
CA GLU A 90 -25.71 0.66 -6.47
C GLU A 90 -25.35 1.51 -5.25
N CYS A 91 -26.35 2.13 -4.63
CA CYS A 91 -26.20 2.84 -3.35
C CYS A 91 -26.86 1.99 -2.24
N PRO A 92 -26.12 1.11 -1.57
CA PRO A 92 -26.67 0.34 -0.46
C PRO A 92 -27.08 1.29 0.68
N PRO A 93 -28.14 0.93 1.44
CA PRO A 93 -28.58 1.73 2.57
C PRO A 93 -27.46 1.89 3.59
N ALA A 94 -27.44 3.05 4.26
CA ALA A 94 -26.49 3.31 5.33
C ALA A 94 -26.72 2.29 6.46
N LYS A 95 -25.62 1.65 6.90
CA LYS A 95 -25.63 0.71 8.03
C LYS A 95 -25.31 1.45 9.32
N SER A 96 -25.81 0.94 10.43
CA SER A 96 -25.46 1.46 11.75
C SER A 96 -24.00 1.18 12.10
N MET A 97 -23.41 1.97 12.99
CA MET A 97 -22.03 1.74 13.47
C MET A 97 -21.88 0.35 14.10
N ALA A 98 -22.92 -0.16 14.76
CA ALA A 98 -22.91 -1.50 15.37
C ALA A 98 -22.79 -2.60 14.30
N GLU A 99 -23.49 -2.47 13.17
CA GLU A 99 -23.39 -3.40 12.04
C GLU A 99 -22.00 -3.36 11.40
N TYR A 100 -21.39 -2.19 11.32
CA TYR A 100 -20.02 -2.03 10.84
C TYR A 100 -19.02 -2.73 11.76
N MET A 101 -19.16 -2.62 13.07
CA MET A 101 -18.26 -3.26 14.02
C MET A 101 -18.39 -4.79 14.02
N GLN A 102 -19.52 -5.35 13.54
CA GLN A 102 -19.67 -6.81 13.42
C GLN A 102 -18.62 -7.44 12.48
N VAL A 103 -18.13 -6.70 11.47
CA VAL A 103 -17.08 -7.18 10.58
C VAL A 103 -15.81 -7.55 11.34
N LEU A 104 -15.51 -6.87 12.44
CA LEU A 104 -14.35 -7.19 13.30
C LEU A 104 -14.48 -8.53 14.06
N ARG A 105 -15.66 -9.11 14.12
CA ARG A 105 -15.86 -10.47 14.66
C ARG A 105 -15.44 -11.56 13.69
N ASP A 106 -15.34 -11.23 12.39
CA ASP A 106 -14.91 -12.17 11.38
C ASP A 106 -13.37 -12.30 11.39
N LYS A 107 -12.88 -13.52 11.56
CA LYS A 107 -11.44 -13.81 11.54
C LYS A 107 -10.79 -13.47 10.21
N ASP A 108 -11.54 -13.51 9.10
CA ASP A 108 -11.01 -13.18 7.80
C ASP A 108 -10.71 -11.69 7.66
N ALA A 109 -11.47 -10.81 8.34
CA ALA A 109 -11.20 -9.38 8.37
C ALA A 109 -9.78 -9.09 8.92
N TRP A 110 -9.40 -9.73 10.01
CA TRP A 110 -8.07 -9.58 10.61
C TRP A 110 -6.95 -10.10 9.70
N TRP A 111 -7.20 -11.20 8.96
CA TRP A 111 -6.24 -11.68 7.98
C TRP A 111 -6.04 -10.70 6.83
N PHE A 112 -7.11 -10.10 6.28
CA PHE A 112 -6.99 -9.09 5.25
C PHE A 112 -6.29 -7.81 5.75
N MET A 113 -6.61 -7.37 6.97
CA MET A 113 -5.91 -6.26 7.61
C MET A 113 -4.41 -6.56 7.76
N PHE A 114 -4.05 -7.76 8.22
CA PHE A 114 -2.65 -8.18 8.34
C PHE A 114 -1.96 -8.26 6.99
N PHE A 115 -2.55 -8.89 5.99
CA PHE A 115 -1.95 -8.98 4.67
C PHE A 115 -1.71 -7.61 4.04
N TYR A 116 -2.68 -6.72 4.15
CA TYR A 116 -2.52 -5.37 3.61
C TYR A 116 -1.55 -4.51 4.43
N SER A 117 -1.47 -4.70 5.73
CA SER A 117 -0.45 -4.05 6.56
C SER A 117 0.97 -4.41 6.13
N VAL A 118 1.19 -5.62 5.62
CA VAL A 118 2.48 -6.05 5.09
C VAL A 118 2.71 -5.54 3.67
N THR A 119 1.74 -5.67 2.74
CA THR A 119 1.93 -5.22 1.35
C THR A 119 1.95 -3.70 1.24
N PHE A 120 0.88 -3.04 1.68
CA PHE A 120 0.77 -1.58 1.60
C PHE A 120 1.63 -0.88 2.65
N GLY A 121 1.63 -1.41 3.87
CA GLY A 121 2.50 -0.90 4.93
C GLY A 121 3.97 -1.02 4.55
N GLY A 122 4.38 -2.14 3.97
CA GLY A 122 5.72 -2.32 3.41
C GLY A 122 6.06 -1.30 2.33
N PHE A 123 5.14 -1.11 1.38
CA PHE A 123 5.30 -0.11 0.31
C PHE A 123 5.42 1.32 0.87
N VAL A 124 4.50 1.75 1.73
CA VAL A 124 4.49 3.10 2.30
C VAL A 124 5.65 3.31 3.26
N GLY A 125 5.96 2.33 4.09
CA GLY A 125 7.08 2.38 5.02
C GLY A 125 8.42 2.56 4.30
N LEU A 126 8.65 1.83 3.21
CA LEU A 126 9.83 2.04 2.36
C LEU A 126 9.77 3.41 1.66
N ALA A 127 8.66 3.75 1.02
CA ALA A 127 8.51 5.04 0.34
C ALA A 127 8.83 6.23 1.24
N SER A 128 8.45 6.17 2.52
CA SER A 128 8.70 7.22 3.51
C SER A 128 10.15 7.25 4.00
N SER A 129 10.86 6.13 3.97
CA SER A 129 12.18 5.98 4.58
C SER A 129 13.33 6.00 3.57
N LEU A 130 13.08 5.67 2.30
CA LEU A 130 14.15 5.47 1.31
C LEU A 130 14.96 6.73 1.02
N THR A 131 14.35 7.92 1.00
CA THR A 131 15.12 9.17 0.81
C THR A 131 16.14 9.37 1.91
N ILE A 132 15.75 9.13 3.17
CA ILE A 132 16.65 9.19 4.31
C ILE A 132 17.70 8.08 4.22
N TYR A 133 17.28 6.86 3.87
CA TYR A 133 18.17 5.72 3.69
C TYR A 133 19.27 5.99 2.66
N PHE A 134 18.92 6.43 1.45
CA PHE A 134 19.90 6.72 0.40
C PHE A 134 20.82 7.89 0.76
N ASN A 135 20.29 8.91 1.41
CA ASN A 135 21.07 10.05 1.88
C ASN A 135 22.07 9.62 2.98
N THR A 136 21.61 8.95 4.03
CA THR A 136 22.43 8.65 5.21
C THR A 136 23.34 7.43 5.03
N GLN A 137 22.93 6.43 4.23
CA GLN A 137 23.69 5.22 4.01
C GLN A 137 24.78 5.41 2.94
N TYR A 138 24.49 6.20 1.89
CA TYR A 138 25.38 6.37 0.75
C TYR A 138 25.90 7.80 0.58
N GLY A 139 25.52 8.74 1.43
CA GLY A 139 25.95 10.13 1.34
C GLY A 139 25.41 10.88 0.12
N LEU A 140 24.31 10.41 -0.49
CA LEU A 140 23.71 11.08 -1.64
C LEU A 140 23.12 12.42 -1.23
N SER A 141 23.18 13.43 -2.12
CA SER A 141 22.46 14.68 -1.88
C SER A 141 20.94 14.41 -1.71
N PRO A 142 20.20 15.25 -0.96
CA PRO A 142 18.77 15.07 -0.78
C PRO A 142 17.98 14.93 -2.09
N VAL A 143 18.37 15.69 -3.12
CA VAL A 143 17.73 15.65 -4.45
C VAL A 143 17.99 14.31 -5.14
N LEU A 144 19.25 13.84 -5.14
CA LEU A 144 19.60 12.57 -5.77
C LEU A 144 18.97 11.39 -5.02
N ALA A 145 18.96 11.40 -3.69
CA ALA A 145 18.25 10.44 -2.87
C ALA A 145 16.74 10.43 -3.18
N GLY A 146 16.15 11.59 -3.42
CA GLY A 146 14.77 11.74 -3.91
C GLY A 146 14.52 11.04 -5.25
N TYR A 147 15.44 11.16 -6.20
CA TYR A 147 15.33 10.48 -7.50
C TYR A 147 15.39 8.95 -7.36
N PHE A 148 16.27 8.43 -6.52
CA PHE A 148 16.35 7.00 -6.20
C PHE A 148 15.06 6.50 -5.55
N THR A 149 14.54 7.26 -4.60
CA THR A 149 13.26 6.96 -3.97
C THR A 149 12.10 7.00 -4.98
N ALA A 150 12.06 8.02 -5.83
CA ALA A 150 11.05 8.16 -6.88
C ALA A 150 11.04 6.94 -7.82
N ALA A 151 12.21 6.43 -8.22
CA ALA A 151 12.30 5.23 -9.05
C ALA A 151 11.71 4.00 -8.35
N CYS A 152 11.99 3.80 -7.05
CA CYS A 152 11.42 2.71 -6.26
C CYS A 152 9.89 2.84 -6.14
N VAL A 153 9.41 4.04 -5.80
CA VAL A 153 7.98 4.31 -5.60
C VAL A 153 7.21 4.23 -6.91
N PHE A 154 7.79 4.72 -8.01
CA PHE A 154 7.23 4.58 -9.36
C PHE A 154 6.99 3.12 -9.71
N ALA A 155 8.01 2.27 -9.54
CA ALA A 155 7.91 0.85 -9.79
C ALA A 155 6.75 0.22 -8.98
N GLY A 156 6.67 0.47 -7.67
CA GLY A 156 5.64 -0.11 -6.82
C GLY A 156 4.23 0.47 -6.99
N SER A 157 4.11 1.75 -7.39
CA SER A 157 2.81 2.40 -7.57
C SER A 157 2.13 2.01 -8.88
N LEU A 158 2.84 2.13 -10.01
CA LEU A 158 2.25 1.91 -11.33
C LEU A 158 2.01 0.43 -11.64
N VAL A 159 2.66 -0.48 -10.94
CA VAL A 159 2.48 -1.93 -11.14
C VAL A 159 1.21 -2.48 -10.46
N ARG A 160 0.54 -1.70 -9.60
CA ARG A 160 -0.66 -2.16 -8.87
C ARG A 160 -1.77 -2.71 -9.78
N PRO A 161 -2.14 -2.05 -10.90
CA PRO A 161 -3.11 -2.61 -11.83
C PRO A 161 -2.70 -3.97 -12.37
N LEU A 162 -1.40 -4.16 -12.69
CA LEU A 162 -0.88 -5.43 -13.17
C LEU A 162 -1.02 -6.53 -12.10
N GLY A 163 -0.80 -6.20 -10.83
CA GLY A 163 -1.03 -7.10 -9.70
C GLY A 163 -2.49 -7.51 -9.58
N GLY A 164 -3.42 -6.57 -9.72
CA GLY A 164 -4.86 -6.82 -9.77
C GLY A 164 -5.27 -7.70 -10.96
N MET A 165 -4.79 -7.38 -12.17
CA MET A 165 -5.02 -8.18 -13.38
C MET A 165 -4.48 -9.59 -13.25
N LEU A 166 -3.30 -9.76 -12.68
CA LEU A 166 -2.71 -11.07 -12.44
C LEU A 166 -3.58 -11.86 -11.45
N ALA A 167 -4.02 -11.21 -10.37
CA ALA A 167 -4.91 -11.82 -9.38
C ALA A 167 -6.27 -12.22 -9.99
N ASP A 168 -6.84 -11.42 -10.89
CA ASP A 168 -8.07 -11.77 -11.61
C ASP A 168 -7.87 -13.01 -12.51
N ARG A 169 -6.69 -13.19 -13.09
CA ARG A 169 -6.39 -14.30 -14.01
C ARG A 169 -6.02 -15.61 -13.30
N ILE A 170 -5.07 -15.57 -12.38
CA ILE A 170 -4.52 -16.81 -11.74
C ILE A 170 -5.03 -17.05 -10.33
N GLY A 171 -5.82 -16.10 -9.79
CA GLY A 171 -6.37 -16.10 -8.45
C GLY A 171 -5.55 -15.26 -7.46
N GLY A 172 -6.26 -14.55 -6.59
CA GLY A 172 -5.65 -13.62 -5.64
C GLY A 172 -4.71 -14.29 -4.64
N ILE A 173 -5.05 -15.49 -4.15
CA ILE A 173 -4.20 -16.23 -3.19
C ILE A 173 -2.86 -16.62 -3.83
N ARG A 174 -2.87 -17.15 -5.06
CA ARG A 174 -1.62 -17.55 -5.75
C ARG A 174 -0.75 -16.35 -6.05
N SER A 175 -1.36 -15.28 -6.56
CA SER A 175 -0.66 -14.03 -6.85
C SER A 175 -0.01 -13.46 -5.59
N LEU A 176 -0.76 -13.39 -4.49
CA LEU A 176 -0.27 -12.82 -3.25
C LEU A 176 0.86 -13.66 -2.61
N LEU A 177 0.76 -15.00 -2.64
CA LEU A 177 1.84 -15.88 -2.18
C LEU A 177 3.13 -15.64 -2.98
N PHE A 178 3.03 -15.52 -4.30
CA PHE A 178 4.18 -15.23 -5.16
C PHE A 178 4.79 -13.86 -4.83
N MET A 179 3.95 -12.81 -4.66
CA MET A 179 4.42 -11.47 -4.32
C MET A 179 5.12 -11.44 -2.96
N TYR A 180 4.60 -12.13 -1.95
CA TYR A 180 5.29 -12.24 -0.66
C TYR A 180 6.63 -12.96 -0.76
N ALA A 181 6.71 -14.04 -1.53
CA ALA A 181 7.98 -14.74 -1.73
C ALA A 181 9.02 -13.83 -2.38
N VAL A 182 8.67 -13.13 -3.45
CA VAL A 182 9.56 -12.19 -4.15
C VAL A 182 9.97 -11.05 -3.20
N ALA A 183 9.02 -10.41 -2.51
CA ALA A 183 9.31 -9.35 -1.58
C ALA A 183 10.25 -9.81 -0.45
N ALA A 184 10.02 -10.99 0.14
CA ALA A 184 10.88 -11.54 1.19
C ALA A 184 12.32 -11.75 0.70
N VAL A 185 12.50 -12.34 -0.49
CA VAL A 185 13.83 -12.58 -1.06
C VAL A 185 14.61 -11.27 -1.25
N PHE A 186 13.99 -10.27 -1.85
CA PHE A 186 14.67 -9.00 -2.12
C PHE A 186 14.86 -8.16 -0.86
N LEU A 187 13.95 -8.21 0.12
CA LEU A 187 14.15 -7.57 1.43
C LEU A 187 15.28 -8.23 2.22
N LEU A 188 15.39 -9.55 2.17
CA LEU A 188 16.56 -10.26 2.75
C LEU A 188 17.85 -9.91 2.01
N ALA A 189 17.82 -9.82 0.69
CA ALA A 189 18.98 -9.43 -0.08
C ALA A 189 19.48 -8.03 0.30
N VAL A 190 18.59 -7.02 0.41
CA VAL A 190 18.99 -5.68 0.82
C VAL A 190 19.49 -5.62 2.28
N SER A 191 19.02 -6.52 3.14
CA SER A 191 19.45 -6.60 4.55
C SER A 191 20.91 -7.02 4.72
N VAL A 192 21.52 -7.66 3.72
CA VAL A 192 22.96 -8.00 3.76
C VAL A 192 23.84 -6.74 3.70
N GLY A 193 23.28 -5.63 3.21
CA GLY A 193 24.03 -4.39 3.00
C GLY A 193 24.59 -4.32 1.58
N MET A 194 24.08 -3.38 0.80
CA MET A 194 24.55 -3.20 -0.58
C MET A 194 25.74 -2.24 -0.63
N PRO A 195 26.81 -2.58 -1.37
CA PRO A 195 28.01 -1.76 -1.42
C PRO A 195 27.83 -0.44 -2.18
N THR A 196 26.86 -0.35 -3.07
CA THR A 196 26.61 0.85 -3.89
C THR A 196 25.12 1.22 -3.90
N PRO A 197 24.79 2.52 -4.03
CA PRO A 197 23.40 2.95 -4.09
C PRO A 197 22.67 2.38 -5.31
N MET A 198 23.34 2.17 -6.44
CA MET A 198 22.76 1.58 -7.64
C MET A 198 22.36 0.12 -7.44
N LEU A 199 23.21 -0.66 -6.73
CA LEU A 199 22.88 -2.04 -6.40
C LEU A 199 21.75 -2.11 -5.37
N ALA A 200 21.71 -1.21 -4.39
CA ALA A 200 20.59 -1.09 -3.47
C ALA A 200 19.28 -0.78 -4.22
N LEU A 201 19.31 0.16 -5.17
CA LEU A 201 18.17 0.46 -6.04
C LEU A 201 17.72 -0.78 -6.80
N ALA A 202 18.65 -1.50 -7.45
CA ALA A 202 18.35 -2.70 -8.23
C ALA A 202 17.73 -3.83 -7.40
N VAL A 203 18.03 -3.91 -6.11
CA VAL A 203 17.46 -4.89 -5.17
C VAL A 203 16.13 -4.39 -4.57
N ILE A 204 16.02 -3.11 -4.25
CA ILE A 204 14.79 -2.55 -3.64
C ILE A 204 13.64 -2.46 -4.67
N VAL A 205 13.92 -2.13 -5.93
CA VAL A 205 12.89 -2.00 -6.97
C VAL A 205 12.05 -3.28 -7.12
N PRO A 206 12.61 -4.50 -7.25
CA PRO A 206 11.80 -5.71 -7.29
C PRO A 206 10.97 -5.97 -6.02
N ALA A 207 11.51 -5.60 -4.83
CA ALA A 207 10.72 -5.67 -3.59
C ALA A 207 9.52 -4.72 -3.65
N MET A 208 9.72 -3.48 -4.11
CA MET A 208 8.65 -2.48 -4.28
C MET A 208 7.62 -2.90 -5.33
N LEU A 209 8.07 -3.49 -6.46
CA LEU A 209 7.19 -4.10 -7.48
C LEU A 209 6.31 -5.19 -6.86
N ALA A 210 6.89 -6.12 -6.11
CA ALA A 210 6.16 -7.19 -5.47
C ALA A 210 5.15 -6.68 -4.43
N LEU A 211 5.53 -5.73 -3.58
CA LEU A 211 4.63 -5.12 -2.61
C LEU A 211 3.49 -4.35 -3.30
N GLY A 212 3.81 -3.61 -4.35
CA GLY A 212 2.82 -2.89 -5.16
C GLY A 212 1.81 -3.81 -5.84
N MET A 213 2.27 -4.87 -6.50
CA MET A 213 1.39 -5.90 -7.08
C MET A 213 0.57 -6.61 -6.00
N GLY A 214 1.17 -6.90 -4.84
CA GLY A 214 0.50 -7.49 -3.69
C GLY A 214 -0.69 -6.67 -3.21
N ASN A 215 -0.59 -5.34 -3.25
CA ASN A 215 -1.70 -4.45 -2.92
C ASN A 215 -2.91 -4.68 -3.84
N GLY A 216 -2.69 -4.84 -5.14
CA GLY A 216 -3.74 -5.18 -6.11
C GLY A 216 -4.36 -6.56 -5.83
N ALA A 217 -3.54 -7.53 -5.49
CA ALA A 217 -4.00 -8.89 -5.18
C ALA A 217 -4.84 -8.98 -3.89
N VAL A 218 -4.50 -8.22 -2.84
CA VAL A 218 -5.34 -8.12 -1.62
C VAL A 218 -6.71 -7.53 -1.96
N PHE A 219 -6.75 -6.45 -2.74
CA PHE A 219 -8.01 -5.81 -3.12
C PHE A 219 -8.80 -6.58 -4.18
N GLN A 220 -8.23 -7.57 -4.83
CA GLN A 220 -8.99 -8.55 -5.59
C GLN A 220 -9.76 -9.52 -4.66
N LEU A 221 -9.17 -9.91 -3.54
CA LEU A 221 -9.78 -10.86 -2.60
C LEU A 221 -10.83 -10.23 -1.67
N VAL A 222 -10.61 -9.00 -1.20
CA VAL A 222 -11.47 -8.32 -0.21
C VAL A 222 -12.93 -8.24 -0.69
N PRO A 223 -13.25 -7.77 -1.92
CA PRO A 223 -14.63 -7.72 -2.40
C PRO A 223 -15.26 -9.08 -2.60
N GLN A 224 -14.48 -10.12 -2.86
CA GLN A 224 -14.97 -11.49 -3.02
C GLN A 224 -15.57 -12.01 -1.70
N ARG A 225 -14.92 -11.67 -0.58
CA ARG A 225 -15.34 -12.11 0.77
C ARG A 225 -16.36 -11.17 1.41
N PHE A 226 -16.18 -9.86 1.27
CA PHE A 226 -16.93 -8.82 1.99
C PHE A 226 -17.72 -7.91 1.05
N ARG A 227 -18.43 -8.49 0.09
CA ARG A 227 -19.16 -7.73 -0.94
C ARG A 227 -20.16 -6.72 -0.36
N ARG A 228 -20.88 -7.13 0.70
CA ARG A 228 -21.90 -6.28 1.36
C ARG A 228 -21.28 -5.24 2.29
N GLU A 229 -20.12 -5.53 2.87
CA GLU A 229 -19.41 -4.73 3.85
C GLU A 229 -18.17 -4.05 3.24
N ILE A 230 -18.08 -3.96 1.92
CA ILE A 230 -16.87 -3.53 1.22
C ILE A 230 -16.39 -2.15 1.67
N GLY A 231 -17.29 -1.20 1.95
CA GLY A 231 -16.92 0.14 2.42
C GLY A 231 -16.16 0.10 3.75
N VAL A 232 -16.68 -0.67 4.71
CA VAL A 232 -16.06 -0.82 6.02
C VAL A 232 -14.75 -1.59 5.93
N MET A 233 -14.76 -2.71 5.19
CA MET A 233 -13.55 -3.51 5.01
C MET A 233 -12.43 -2.75 4.32
N THR A 234 -12.76 -1.94 3.31
CA THR A 234 -11.75 -1.08 2.66
C THR A 234 -11.15 -0.08 3.64
N GLY A 235 -12.00 0.52 4.50
CA GLY A 235 -11.53 1.43 5.55
C GLY A 235 -10.63 0.72 6.57
N LEU A 236 -11.04 -0.43 7.10
CA LEU A 236 -10.26 -1.21 8.07
C LEU A 236 -8.93 -1.71 7.49
N VAL A 237 -8.97 -2.24 6.27
CA VAL A 237 -7.78 -2.71 5.55
C VAL A 237 -6.84 -1.53 5.26
N GLY A 238 -7.38 -0.39 4.82
CA GLY A 238 -6.61 0.83 4.59
C GLY A 238 -5.95 1.36 5.87
N MET A 239 -6.69 1.39 6.98
CA MET A 239 -6.18 1.75 8.31
C MET A 239 -5.01 0.82 8.71
N ALA A 240 -5.20 -0.48 8.58
CA ALA A 240 -4.16 -1.46 8.91
C ALA A 240 -2.91 -1.27 8.03
N GLY A 241 -3.09 -0.92 6.75
CA GLY A 241 -2.00 -0.56 5.85
C GLY A 241 -1.22 0.66 6.32
N GLY A 242 -1.91 1.71 6.79
CA GLY A 242 -1.29 2.90 7.37
C GLY A 242 -0.50 2.59 8.65
N VAL A 243 -1.08 1.81 9.56
CA VAL A 243 -0.40 1.34 10.78
C VAL A 243 0.85 0.52 10.43
N GLY A 244 0.75 -0.38 9.44
CA GLY A 244 1.89 -1.14 8.91
C GLY A 244 3.00 -0.23 8.40
N GLY A 245 2.66 0.80 7.62
CA GLY A 245 3.61 1.77 7.08
C GLY A 245 4.35 2.54 8.18
N PHE A 246 3.63 3.01 9.19
CA PHE A 246 4.23 3.66 10.35
C PHE A 246 5.18 2.74 11.11
N TYR A 247 4.73 1.54 11.44
CA TYR A 247 5.54 0.58 12.19
C TYR A 247 6.81 0.19 11.45
N LEU A 248 6.71 -0.06 10.15
CA LEU A 248 7.84 -0.49 9.34
C LEU A 248 8.83 0.66 9.10
N ALA A 249 8.36 1.89 8.81
CA ALA A 249 9.22 3.06 8.71
C ALA A 249 9.96 3.31 10.04
N SER A 250 9.24 3.21 11.17
CA SER A 250 9.83 3.36 12.51
C SER A 250 10.88 2.28 12.79
N SER A 251 10.65 1.03 12.36
CA SER A 251 11.62 -0.06 12.56
C SER A 251 12.94 0.19 11.85
N LEU A 252 12.92 0.78 10.65
CA LEU A 252 14.14 1.20 9.94
C LEU A 252 14.86 2.32 10.70
N GLY A 253 14.14 3.31 11.20
CA GLY A 253 14.69 4.39 12.01
C GLY A 253 15.32 3.88 13.31
N TYR A 254 14.60 3.06 14.06
CA TYR A 254 15.13 2.44 15.29
C TYR A 254 16.33 1.52 15.00
N SER A 255 16.28 0.71 13.95
CA SER A 255 17.42 -0.10 13.54
C SER A 255 18.67 0.75 13.38
N ARG A 256 18.57 1.85 12.63
CA ARG A 256 19.68 2.78 12.42
C ARG A 256 20.16 3.41 13.73
N GLN A 257 19.23 3.83 14.59
CA GLN A 257 19.56 4.49 15.85
C GLN A 257 20.26 3.57 16.84
N PHE A 258 19.80 2.31 16.99
CA PHE A 258 20.32 1.40 18.00
C PHE A 258 21.46 0.51 17.51
N THR A 259 21.49 0.14 16.23
CA THR A 259 22.50 -0.76 15.67
C THR A 259 23.51 -0.05 14.75
N GLY A 260 23.30 1.22 14.45
CA GLY A 260 24.10 1.96 13.46
C GLY A 260 23.83 1.56 12.01
N SER A 261 22.89 0.60 11.76
CA SER A 261 22.62 0.01 10.46
C SER A 261 21.12 -0.12 10.19
N TYR A 262 20.73 -0.11 8.92
CA TYR A 262 19.35 -0.39 8.48
C TYR A 262 19.05 -1.90 8.34
N GLN A 263 20.04 -2.76 8.44
CA GLN A 263 19.93 -4.20 8.16
C GLN A 263 18.85 -4.89 9.00
N THR A 264 18.83 -4.66 10.31
CA THR A 264 17.82 -5.24 11.22
C THR A 264 16.40 -4.81 10.83
N GLY A 265 16.21 -3.57 10.42
CA GLY A 265 14.91 -3.08 9.94
C GLY A 265 14.44 -3.85 8.70
N PHE A 266 15.31 -4.07 7.71
CA PHE A 266 14.98 -4.88 6.52
C PHE A 266 14.72 -6.35 6.86
N ILE A 267 15.43 -6.93 7.84
CA ILE A 267 15.17 -8.29 8.34
C ILE A 267 13.77 -8.37 8.96
N ILE A 268 13.36 -7.38 9.75
CA ILE A 268 12.01 -7.32 10.33
C ILE A 268 10.96 -7.28 9.21
N PHE A 269 11.17 -6.46 8.19
CA PHE A 269 10.29 -6.40 7.02
C PHE A 269 10.17 -7.76 6.31
N ALA A 270 11.31 -8.39 6.04
CA ALA A 270 11.34 -9.70 5.43
C ALA A 270 10.62 -10.76 6.29
N GLY A 271 10.86 -10.74 7.60
CA GLY A 271 10.20 -11.64 8.57
C GLY A 271 8.68 -11.49 8.55
N LEU A 272 8.16 -10.26 8.53
CA LEU A 272 6.73 -9.99 8.43
C LEU A 272 6.15 -10.46 7.08
N THR A 273 6.91 -10.29 5.99
CA THR A 273 6.49 -10.79 4.66
C THR A 273 6.42 -12.31 4.63
N VAL A 274 7.39 -12.99 5.24
CA VAL A 274 7.36 -14.47 5.41
C VAL A 274 6.20 -14.88 6.33
N ALA A 275 5.95 -14.17 7.43
CA ALA A 275 4.82 -14.44 8.31
C ALA A 275 3.47 -14.30 7.58
N ALA A 276 3.33 -13.29 6.72
CA ALA A 276 2.16 -13.12 5.89
C ALA A 276 2.00 -14.25 4.87
N MET A 277 3.09 -14.68 4.23
CA MET A 277 3.10 -15.82 3.30
C MET A 277 2.67 -17.11 4.00
N VAL A 278 3.21 -17.40 5.18
CA VAL A 278 2.84 -18.58 5.99
C VAL A 278 1.39 -18.49 6.47
N GLY A 279 0.95 -17.33 6.93
CA GLY A 279 -0.43 -17.06 7.33
C GLY A 279 -1.41 -17.33 6.18
N LEU A 280 -1.11 -16.81 4.98
CA LEU A 280 -1.93 -17.02 3.79
C LEU A 280 -1.94 -18.51 3.38
N ALA A 281 -0.80 -19.19 3.48
CA ALA A 281 -0.72 -20.63 3.21
C ALA A 281 -1.59 -21.46 4.18
N LYS A 282 -1.73 -21.03 5.44
CA LYS A 282 -2.60 -21.69 6.43
C LYS A 282 -4.09 -21.45 6.15
N VAL A 283 -4.48 -20.24 5.75
CA VAL A 283 -5.91 -19.93 5.54
C VAL A 283 -6.42 -20.30 4.14
N LYS A 284 -5.55 -20.46 3.16
CA LYS A 284 -5.92 -20.71 1.74
C LYS A 284 -6.89 -21.87 1.56
N THR A 285 -6.68 -22.98 2.27
CA THR A 285 -7.54 -24.18 2.14
C THR A 285 -8.95 -23.86 2.63
N ARG A 286 -9.07 -23.25 3.83
CA ARG A 286 -10.36 -22.81 4.37
C ARG A 286 -11.06 -21.84 3.42
N TRP A 287 -10.36 -20.84 2.91
CA TRP A 287 -10.95 -19.85 2.00
C TRP A 287 -11.48 -20.48 0.71
N ARG A 288 -10.71 -21.41 0.12
CA ARG A 288 -11.11 -22.12 -1.10
C ARG A 288 -12.27 -23.08 -0.92
N THR A 289 -12.47 -23.62 0.27
CA THR A 289 -13.58 -24.55 0.57
C THR A 289 -14.83 -23.84 1.12
N THR A 290 -14.71 -22.58 1.50
CA THR A 290 -15.83 -21.77 2.02
C THR A 290 -16.29 -20.77 0.97
N TRP A 291 -16.01 -19.50 1.17
CA TRP A 291 -16.50 -18.43 0.32
C TRP A 291 -15.82 -18.36 -1.07
N GLY A 292 -14.69 -18.96 -1.27
CA GLY A 292 -13.99 -19.05 -2.55
C GLY A 292 -14.21 -20.35 -3.30
N ALA A 293 -15.18 -21.16 -2.90
CA ALA A 293 -15.52 -22.40 -3.60
C ALA A 293 -16.02 -22.11 -5.03
N PRO A 294 -15.73 -23.00 -6.01
CA PRO A 294 -16.25 -22.86 -7.37
C PRO A 294 -17.76 -22.69 -7.37
N GLY A 295 -18.28 -21.66 -8.06
CA GLY A 295 -19.70 -21.31 -8.12
C GLY A 295 -20.18 -20.32 -7.03
N ILE A 296 -19.40 -20.09 -5.95
CA ILE A 296 -19.70 -19.10 -4.92
C ILE A 296 -18.96 -17.79 -5.21
N ALA A 297 -17.69 -17.88 -5.55
CA ALA A 297 -16.87 -16.72 -5.90
C ALA A 297 -17.18 -16.27 -7.34
N GLY A 298 -17.37 -14.97 -7.52
CA GLY A 298 -17.55 -14.38 -8.85
C GLY A 298 -16.27 -14.33 -9.69
N ALA A 299 -15.11 -14.55 -9.06
CA ALA A 299 -13.80 -14.62 -9.69
C ALA A 299 -12.94 -15.72 -9.03
N ARG A 300 -11.79 -16.03 -9.64
CA ARG A 300 -10.82 -16.96 -9.06
C ARG A 300 -10.16 -16.36 -7.81
N ILE A 301 -10.07 -17.14 -6.74
CA ILE A 301 -9.37 -16.75 -5.54
C ILE A 301 -8.02 -17.48 -5.38
#